data_d5595081aaf58d994f10e88d42cf5045
#
_entry.id   d5595081aaf58d994f10e88d42cf5045
#
_cell.length_a   1.000
_cell.length_b   1.000
_cell.length_c   1.000
_cell.angle_alpha   90.00
_cell.angle_beta   90.00
_cell.angle_gamma   90.00
#
_symmetry.space_group_name_H-M   'P 1'
#
loop_
_entity.id
_entity.type
_entity.pdbx_description
1 polymer ?
#
loop_
_entity_poly.entity_id
_entity_poly.type
_entity_poly.pdbx_seq_one_letter_code
_entity_poly.pdbx_strand_id
1 'polypeptide(L)'
;MKKLLRGGFVVTPRGSRRADVLLDGEKIAQVGHISPAEAKSAEVTDVSGCYLFPGFIDAHTHFDLDVCNTTTADDFASGTRSAIRGGTTTIIDFACPNKGETLAYGLDLWHKKADGKCSCDYGFHMTIDDWNEGIEGELDDMFAAGITSFKMYLTYPAMMIGDGAVYSALKALKKRGGIAGVHGENAGVIDARIAELKAAGRAADVSAHPEARPDYLEAEAVARLLRIAEAADAPVVIVHLTNREALDEVAFARARGQRVYVETCPQYLALDDGVYYDANWSMAARYVCAPPIRAEENQRALWRGLRRGEIQTISTDHCSFTLAQKDMGREDFTKIPGGLPGVETRGEVVYTRGVAAGRMTVAGMCRALCENPAKLYGLYPRKGVIAAGSDADIVVYDPRASHILSARDMVTKAGYTPFEGLRTEGGIAKVYLRGSLMVEDGRIVGGPEGQYLRRGLCTL
;
A
#
# COMPACT_ATOMS: atom_id res chain seq x y z
N MET A 1 -7.88 18.38 -24.71
CA MET A 1 -6.74 18.47 -25.67
C MET A 1 -6.12 17.09 -25.75
N LYS A 2 -5.82 16.62 -26.97
CA LYS A 2 -5.18 15.30 -27.12
C LYS A 2 -3.69 15.38 -26.80
N LYS A 3 -3.15 14.33 -26.16
CA LYS A 3 -1.72 14.16 -25.92
C LYS A 3 -1.26 12.82 -26.47
N LEU A 4 -0.09 12.78 -27.05
CA LEU A 4 0.52 11.59 -27.62
C LEU A 4 1.85 11.29 -26.96
N LEU A 5 1.91 10.20 -26.21
CA LEU A 5 3.16 9.64 -25.68
C LEU A 5 3.76 8.72 -26.73
N ARG A 6 4.88 9.15 -27.34
CA ARG A 6 5.46 8.48 -28.52
C ARG A 6 6.71 7.68 -28.18
N GLY A 7 6.77 6.45 -28.68
CA GLY A 7 8.00 5.64 -28.73
C GLY A 7 8.36 4.90 -27.46
N GLY A 8 7.51 4.92 -26.42
CA GLY A 8 7.74 4.24 -25.16
C GLY A 8 7.46 2.72 -25.20
N PHE A 9 7.82 2.05 -24.12
CA PHE A 9 7.53 0.64 -23.90
C PHE A 9 6.33 0.51 -22.96
N VAL A 10 5.14 0.26 -23.51
CA VAL A 10 3.93 0.01 -22.72
C VAL A 10 4.09 -1.28 -21.94
N VAL A 11 4.01 -1.20 -20.61
CA VAL A 11 4.15 -2.34 -19.69
C VAL A 11 2.79 -2.94 -19.41
N THR A 12 2.74 -4.26 -19.51
CA THR A 12 1.55 -5.06 -19.22
C THR A 12 1.93 -6.21 -18.29
N PRO A 13 0.98 -6.90 -17.66
CA PRO A 13 1.26 -8.11 -16.87
C PRO A 13 1.92 -9.26 -17.63
N ARG A 14 1.93 -9.20 -18.98
CA ARG A 14 2.51 -10.22 -19.85
C ARG A 14 3.89 -9.85 -20.39
N GLY A 15 4.33 -8.59 -20.21
CA GLY A 15 5.61 -8.08 -20.72
C GLY A 15 5.50 -6.62 -21.12
N SER A 16 6.52 -6.11 -21.77
CA SER A 16 6.52 -4.76 -22.33
C SER A 16 6.65 -4.81 -23.86
N ARG A 17 6.00 -3.87 -24.54
CA ARG A 17 6.09 -3.73 -26.00
C ARG A 17 6.18 -2.26 -26.39
N ARG A 18 6.94 -1.95 -27.43
CA ARG A 18 6.99 -0.59 -27.98
C ARG A 18 5.62 -0.24 -28.58
N ALA A 19 5.04 0.87 -28.13
CA ALA A 19 3.78 1.38 -28.63
C ALA A 19 3.62 2.85 -28.27
N ASP A 20 2.88 3.58 -29.11
CA ASP A 20 2.42 4.93 -28.79
C ASP A 20 1.14 4.86 -27.96
N VAL A 21 0.88 5.88 -27.14
CA VAL A 21 -0.35 6.00 -26.36
C VAL A 21 -0.98 7.37 -26.61
N LEU A 22 -2.19 7.37 -27.17
CA LEU A 22 -2.96 8.57 -27.42
C LEU A 22 -3.96 8.78 -26.27
N LEU A 23 -3.88 9.94 -25.64
CA LEU A 23 -4.80 10.38 -24.60
C LEU A 23 -5.78 11.38 -25.21
N ASP A 24 -7.07 11.28 -24.85
CA ASP A 24 -8.11 12.23 -25.22
C ASP A 24 -8.92 12.59 -23.97
N GLY A 25 -8.69 13.80 -23.45
CA GLY A 25 -9.19 14.18 -22.14
C GLY A 25 -8.71 13.23 -21.04
N GLU A 26 -9.62 12.73 -20.24
CA GLU A 26 -9.32 11.86 -19.09
C GLU A 26 -9.06 10.39 -19.46
N LYS A 27 -9.20 10.00 -20.75
CA LYS A 27 -9.16 8.61 -21.18
C LYS A 27 -8.02 8.29 -22.13
N ILE A 28 -7.59 7.05 -22.10
CA ILE A 28 -6.75 6.48 -23.15
C ILE A 28 -7.64 6.22 -24.36
N ALA A 29 -7.36 6.92 -25.46
CA ALA A 29 -8.11 6.76 -26.71
C ALA A 29 -7.60 5.57 -27.53
N GLN A 30 -6.27 5.41 -27.64
CA GLN A 30 -5.66 4.37 -28.46
C GLN A 30 -4.28 3.98 -27.93
N VAL A 31 -3.92 2.70 -28.14
CA VAL A 31 -2.59 2.15 -27.82
C VAL A 31 -2.09 1.36 -29.02
N GLY A 32 -0.93 1.71 -29.55
CA GLY A 32 -0.32 1.04 -30.70
C GLY A 32 0.31 2.00 -31.67
N HIS A 33 0.13 1.76 -32.97
CA HIS A 33 0.56 2.68 -34.01
C HIS A 33 -0.47 3.80 -34.16
N ILE A 34 -0.05 5.04 -33.97
CA ILE A 34 -0.88 6.24 -34.17
C ILE A 34 -0.50 6.90 -35.48
N SER A 35 -1.45 7.05 -36.38
CA SER A 35 -1.21 7.63 -37.69
C SER A 35 -0.81 9.11 -37.59
N PRO A 36 -0.05 9.66 -38.59
CA PRO A 36 0.29 11.08 -38.62
C PRO A 36 -0.94 12.00 -38.59
N ALA A 37 -2.07 11.57 -39.17
CA ALA A 37 -3.32 12.33 -39.19
C ALA A 37 -3.91 12.43 -37.77
N GLU A 38 -3.94 11.33 -37.01
CA GLU A 38 -4.39 11.29 -35.60
C GLU A 38 -3.45 12.09 -34.69
N ALA A 39 -2.15 12.02 -34.94
CA ALA A 39 -1.13 12.73 -34.18
C ALA A 39 -1.13 14.25 -34.43
N LYS A 40 -1.63 14.72 -35.58
CA LYS A 40 -1.54 16.12 -36.01
C LYS A 40 -2.20 17.10 -35.03
N SER A 41 -3.25 16.66 -34.32
CA SER A 41 -3.99 17.48 -33.34
C SER A 41 -3.56 17.25 -31.89
N ALA A 42 -2.55 16.43 -31.65
CA ALA A 42 -2.09 16.07 -30.32
C ALA A 42 -0.78 16.78 -29.96
N GLU A 43 -0.65 17.18 -28.70
CA GLU A 43 0.62 17.54 -28.09
C GLU A 43 1.47 16.27 -27.97
N VAL A 44 2.65 16.25 -28.61
CA VAL A 44 3.50 15.08 -28.66
C VAL A 44 4.60 15.16 -27.60
N THR A 45 4.66 14.16 -26.74
CA THR A 45 5.74 13.95 -25.79
C THR A 45 6.56 12.75 -26.23
N ASP A 46 7.85 12.92 -26.49
CA ASP A 46 8.78 11.83 -26.76
C ASP A 46 9.12 11.12 -25.44
N VAL A 47 8.78 9.84 -25.36
CA VAL A 47 9.06 8.95 -24.22
C VAL A 47 9.88 7.73 -24.65
N SER A 48 10.69 7.91 -25.71
CA SER A 48 11.53 6.85 -26.26
C SER A 48 12.53 6.33 -25.23
N GLY A 49 12.56 5.01 -25.06
CA GLY A 49 13.41 4.34 -24.09
C GLY A 49 12.83 4.26 -22.67
N CYS A 50 11.71 4.92 -22.42
CA CYS A 50 11.03 4.85 -21.13
C CYS A 50 9.99 3.71 -21.09
N TYR A 51 9.75 3.17 -19.92
CA TYR A 51 8.58 2.33 -19.63
C TYR A 51 7.35 3.20 -19.38
N LEU A 52 6.22 2.78 -19.92
CA LEU A 52 4.91 3.36 -19.65
C LEU A 52 4.14 2.35 -18.79
N PHE A 53 4.09 2.59 -17.49
CA PHE A 53 3.24 1.81 -16.59
C PHE A 53 1.85 2.43 -16.49
N PRO A 54 0.79 1.64 -16.25
CA PRO A 54 -0.43 2.20 -15.67
C PRO A 54 -0.09 2.95 -14.38
N GLY A 55 -0.83 3.98 -14.02
CA GLY A 55 -0.66 4.63 -12.74
C GLY A 55 -0.60 3.63 -11.59
N PHE A 56 0.36 3.78 -10.69
CA PHE A 56 0.48 2.89 -9.54
C PHE A 56 -0.69 3.07 -8.60
N ILE A 57 -1.14 1.97 -7.99
CA ILE A 57 -2.21 1.94 -7.00
C ILE A 57 -1.59 1.53 -5.67
N ASP A 58 -1.75 2.36 -4.64
CA ASP A 58 -1.38 2.04 -3.27
C ASP A 58 -2.65 1.80 -2.45
N ALA A 59 -2.89 0.55 -2.13
CA ALA A 59 -4.11 0.15 -1.43
C ALA A 59 -3.91 0.04 0.09
N HIS A 60 -2.88 0.69 0.65
CA HIS A 60 -2.62 0.67 2.08
C HIS A 60 -1.90 1.94 2.52
N THR A 61 -2.67 2.95 2.90
CA THR A 61 -2.18 4.23 3.43
C THR A 61 -2.98 4.65 4.65
N HIS A 62 -2.37 5.46 5.51
CA HIS A 62 -2.95 5.98 6.74
C HIS A 62 -2.68 7.48 6.86
N PHE A 63 -3.44 8.28 6.10
CA PHE A 63 -3.32 9.74 6.13
C PHE A 63 -4.28 10.33 7.16
N ASP A 64 -3.81 11.36 7.88
CA ASP A 64 -4.62 12.11 8.87
C ASP A 64 -5.29 11.15 9.89
N LEU A 65 -4.55 10.12 10.32
CA LEU A 65 -5.04 9.10 11.24
C LEU A 65 -4.61 9.42 12.68
N ASP A 66 -5.56 9.49 13.58
CA ASP A 66 -5.32 9.58 15.02
C ASP A 66 -4.99 8.20 15.57
N VAL A 67 -3.73 7.97 15.94
CA VAL A 67 -3.20 6.69 16.40
C VAL A 67 -1.95 6.92 17.26
N CYS A 68 -1.60 5.97 18.12
CA CYS A 68 -0.40 6.04 18.97
C CYS A 68 -0.33 7.33 19.84
N ASN A 69 -1.47 7.83 20.33
CA ASN A 69 -1.61 9.09 21.07
C ASN A 69 -1.09 10.34 20.32
N THR A 70 -1.11 10.32 19.00
CA THR A 70 -0.76 11.41 18.11
C THR A 70 -1.56 11.29 16.81
N THR A 71 -1.26 12.13 15.82
CA THR A 71 -1.83 12.03 14.47
C THR A 71 -0.68 11.79 13.48
N THR A 72 -0.91 10.99 12.44
CA THR A 72 0.09 10.79 11.38
C THR A 72 0.53 12.14 10.78
N ALA A 73 1.82 12.25 10.43
CA ALA A 73 2.41 13.51 9.97
C ALA A 73 1.81 13.98 8.64
N ASP A 74 1.52 13.06 7.73
CA ASP A 74 0.89 13.38 6.46
C ASP A 74 -0.63 13.33 6.57
N ASP A 75 -1.26 14.44 6.19
CA ASP A 75 -2.68 14.54 5.89
C ASP A 75 -2.96 14.14 4.42
N PHE A 76 -4.24 14.14 4.01
CA PHE A 76 -4.60 13.81 2.63
C PHE A 76 -3.97 14.76 1.60
N ALA A 77 -3.75 16.03 1.94
CA ALA A 77 -3.11 16.96 1.02
C ALA A 77 -1.63 16.63 0.81
N SER A 78 -0.85 16.47 1.88
CA SER A 78 0.58 16.16 1.79
C SER A 78 0.84 14.71 1.36
N GLY A 79 0.10 13.75 1.91
CA GLY A 79 0.25 12.34 1.59
C GLY A 79 -0.06 12.02 0.14
N THR A 80 -1.13 12.59 -0.43
CA THR A 80 -1.44 12.38 -1.85
C THR A 80 -0.51 13.15 -2.79
N ARG A 81 0.10 14.27 -2.35
CA ARG A 81 1.20 14.92 -3.08
C ARG A 81 2.45 14.04 -3.10
N SER A 82 2.78 13.39 -1.98
CA SER A 82 3.84 12.38 -1.93
C SER A 82 3.52 11.18 -2.82
N ALA A 83 2.28 10.71 -2.79
CA ALA A 83 1.81 9.60 -3.62
C ALA A 83 1.97 9.88 -5.12
N ILE A 84 1.45 11.02 -5.61
CA ILE A 84 1.52 11.35 -7.03
C ILE A 84 2.96 11.57 -7.51
N ARG A 85 3.83 12.18 -6.66
CA ARG A 85 5.25 12.32 -6.97
C ARG A 85 5.94 10.96 -7.13
N GLY A 86 5.56 9.97 -6.32
CA GLY A 86 6.01 8.57 -6.39
C GLY A 86 5.33 7.73 -7.47
N GLY A 87 4.55 8.33 -8.39
CA GLY A 87 3.86 7.62 -9.48
C GLY A 87 2.55 6.95 -9.05
N THR A 88 2.11 7.13 -7.81
CA THR A 88 0.85 6.58 -7.32
C THR A 88 -0.29 7.52 -7.69
N THR A 89 -1.10 7.13 -8.67
CA THR A 89 -2.25 7.90 -9.16
C THR A 89 -3.54 7.55 -8.44
N THR A 90 -3.54 6.50 -7.64
CA THR A 90 -4.69 6.07 -6.85
C THR A 90 -4.24 5.51 -5.52
N ILE A 91 -4.85 5.97 -4.44
CA ILE A 91 -4.71 5.40 -3.10
C ILE A 91 -6.03 4.77 -2.65
N ILE A 92 -5.95 3.79 -1.75
CA ILE A 92 -7.09 3.33 -0.96
C ILE A 92 -6.68 3.41 0.50
N ASP A 93 -7.19 4.41 1.20
CA ASP A 93 -6.91 4.70 2.61
C ASP A 93 -7.90 3.98 3.53
N PHE A 94 -7.68 3.98 4.83
CA PHE A 94 -8.54 3.31 5.80
C PHE A 94 -9.39 4.31 6.58
N ALA A 95 -10.70 4.30 6.33
CA ALA A 95 -11.65 4.98 7.19
C ALA A 95 -11.77 4.19 8.51
N CYS A 96 -11.32 4.82 9.60
CA CYS A 96 -11.20 4.20 10.92
C CYS A 96 -12.15 4.90 11.91
N PRO A 97 -13.41 4.48 12.05
CA PRO A 97 -14.23 4.87 13.19
C PRO A 97 -13.60 4.33 14.48
N ASN A 98 -13.91 4.92 15.62
CA ASN A 98 -13.54 4.36 16.92
C ASN A 98 -14.61 3.36 17.39
N LYS A 99 -14.26 2.48 18.33
CA LYS A 99 -15.24 1.56 18.96
C LYS A 99 -16.45 2.34 19.49
N GLY A 100 -17.64 1.85 19.12
CA GLY A 100 -18.91 2.47 19.46
C GLY A 100 -19.40 3.56 18.50
N GLU A 101 -18.59 3.95 17.51
CA GLU A 101 -19.01 4.81 16.39
C GLU A 101 -19.58 3.97 15.24
N THR A 102 -20.38 4.59 14.39
CA THR A 102 -20.98 3.94 13.22
C THR A 102 -20.01 3.95 12.02
N LEU A 103 -20.17 3.00 11.09
CA LEU A 103 -19.40 2.99 9.85
C LEU A 103 -19.71 4.23 9.00
N ALA A 104 -20.97 4.67 9.00
CA ALA A 104 -21.41 5.88 8.31
C ALA A 104 -20.69 7.13 8.85
N TYR A 105 -20.54 7.26 10.17
CA TYR A 105 -19.79 8.36 10.77
C TYR A 105 -18.32 8.33 10.35
N GLY A 106 -17.68 7.15 10.39
CA GLY A 106 -16.30 6.97 9.95
C GLY A 106 -16.11 7.37 8.48
N LEU A 107 -17.02 6.97 7.60
CA LEU A 107 -16.98 7.33 6.19
C LEU A 107 -17.11 8.83 5.97
N ASP A 108 -18.08 9.48 6.63
CA ASP A 108 -18.27 10.93 6.55
C ASP A 108 -17.06 11.71 7.05
N LEU A 109 -16.42 11.23 8.12
CA LEU A 109 -15.21 11.84 8.65
C LEU A 109 -14.06 11.77 7.64
N TRP A 110 -13.85 10.60 6.99
CA TRP A 110 -12.80 10.45 5.98
C TRP A 110 -13.06 11.29 4.74
N HIS A 111 -14.31 11.41 4.30
CA HIS A 111 -14.67 12.35 3.22
C HIS A 111 -14.31 13.81 3.61
N LYS A 112 -14.59 14.26 4.82
CA LYS A 112 -14.22 15.62 5.28
C LYS A 112 -12.70 15.84 5.30
N LYS A 113 -11.92 14.77 5.59
CA LYS A 113 -10.46 14.82 5.56
C LYS A 113 -9.90 14.87 4.14
N ALA A 114 -10.50 14.17 3.17
CA ALA A 114 -9.97 13.92 1.83
C ALA A 114 -10.54 14.80 0.72
N ASP A 115 -11.87 15.07 0.72
CA ASP A 115 -12.56 15.67 -0.41
C ASP A 115 -12.01 17.07 -0.76
N GLY A 116 -11.67 17.26 -2.03
CA GLY A 116 -11.12 18.50 -2.56
C GLY A 116 -9.65 18.78 -2.21
N LYS A 117 -8.96 17.88 -1.49
CA LYS A 117 -7.57 18.06 -1.05
C LYS A 117 -6.57 17.14 -1.75
N CYS A 118 -7.06 16.05 -2.35
CA CYS A 118 -6.20 14.98 -2.87
C CYS A 118 -5.58 15.33 -4.24
N SER A 119 -4.29 15.04 -4.40
CA SER A 119 -3.55 15.19 -5.65
C SER A 119 -3.56 13.92 -6.52
N CYS A 120 -4.04 12.80 -6.01
CA CYS A 120 -4.33 11.57 -6.75
C CYS A 120 -5.75 11.10 -6.44
N ASP A 121 -6.30 10.19 -7.25
CA ASP A 121 -7.60 9.59 -6.99
C ASP A 121 -7.55 8.75 -5.71
N TYR A 122 -8.69 8.63 -5.02
CA TYR A 122 -8.74 7.96 -3.74
C TYR A 122 -10.01 7.15 -3.55
N GLY A 123 -9.91 6.13 -2.73
CA GLY A 123 -11.02 5.36 -2.20
C GLY A 123 -10.75 5.00 -0.76
N PHE A 124 -11.69 4.30 -0.12
CA PHE A 124 -11.53 3.91 1.29
C PHE A 124 -11.80 2.43 1.48
N HIS A 125 -11.00 1.79 2.33
CA HIS A 125 -11.39 0.61 3.09
C HIS A 125 -12.15 1.08 4.33
N MET A 126 -13.07 0.26 4.84
CA MET A 126 -13.73 0.54 6.12
C MET A 126 -13.16 -0.37 7.20
N THR A 127 -12.68 0.21 8.29
CA THR A 127 -12.24 -0.55 9.47
C THR A 127 -13.45 -1.04 10.26
N ILE A 128 -13.40 -2.32 10.66
CA ILE A 128 -14.34 -2.96 11.57
C ILE A 128 -13.59 -3.23 12.87
N ASP A 129 -13.74 -2.37 13.85
CA ASP A 129 -13.13 -2.45 15.18
C ASP A 129 -14.12 -2.84 16.28
N ASP A 130 -15.39 -2.96 15.92
CA ASP A 130 -16.48 -3.52 16.72
C ASP A 130 -17.37 -4.39 15.82
N TRP A 131 -18.09 -5.35 16.41
CA TRP A 131 -19.03 -6.19 15.67
C TRP A 131 -20.32 -6.43 16.48
N ASN A 132 -21.40 -5.90 15.97
CA ASN A 132 -22.76 -6.01 16.53
C ASN A 132 -23.80 -5.88 15.40
N GLU A 133 -25.08 -6.05 15.73
CA GLU A 133 -26.18 -5.97 14.76
C GLU A 133 -26.26 -4.61 14.05
N GLY A 134 -25.88 -3.51 14.71
CA GLY A 134 -25.85 -2.16 14.13
C GLY A 134 -24.79 -2.09 13.02
N ILE A 135 -23.56 -2.52 13.32
CA ILE A 135 -22.46 -2.54 12.35
C ILE A 135 -22.77 -3.45 11.16
N GLU A 136 -23.34 -4.64 11.38
CA GLU A 136 -23.76 -5.52 10.29
C GLU A 136 -24.85 -4.87 9.42
N GLY A 137 -25.78 -4.13 10.03
CA GLY A 137 -26.86 -3.41 9.34
C GLY A 137 -26.35 -2.30 8.41
N GLU A 138 -25.24 -1.65 8.73
CA GLU A 138 -24.66 -0.58 7.91
C GLU A 138 -23.86 -1.08 6.69
N LEU A 139 -23.55 -2.37 6.58
CA LEU A 139 -22.73 -2.89 5.50
C LEU A 139 -23.33 -2.59 4.11
N ASP A 140 -24.65 -2.71 3.95
CA ASP A 140 -25.30 -2.46 2.65
C ASP A 140 -25.13 -0.99 2.20
N ASP A 141 -25.15 -0.04 3.13
CA ASP A 141 -24.87 1.37 2.87
C ASP A 141 -23.40 1.59 2.48
N MET A 142 -22.45 0.88 3.12
CA MET A 142 -21.03 0.92 2.74
C MET A 142 -20.84 0.42 1.31
N PHE A 143 -21.46 -0.70 0.94
CA PHE A 143 -21.41 -1.21 -0.44
C PHE A 143 -22.05 -0.22 -1.42
N ALA A 144 -23.18 0.38 -1.05
CA ALA A 144 -23.84 1.43 -1.86
C ALA A 144 -22.94 2.66 -2.03
N ALA A 145 -22.10 3.01 -1.07
CA ALA A 145 -21.10 4.09 -1.17
C ALA A 145 -19.87 3.70 -2.01
N GLY A 146 -19.73 2.43 -2.42
CA GLY A 146 -18.57 1.91 -3.17
C GLY A 146 -17.43 1.43 -2.28
N ILE A 147 -17.70 1.19 -1.00
CA ILE A 147 -16.79 0.52 -0.06
C ILE A 147 -17.05 -0.99 -0.15
N THR A 148 -16.15 -1.73 -0.76
CA THR A 148 -16.29 -3.17 -1.01
C THR A 148 -15.21 -4.00 -0.32
N SER A 149 -14.31 -3.34 0.37
CA SER A 149 -13.23 -3.93 1.14
C SER A 149 -13.13 -3.32 2.53
N PHE A 150 -12.78 -4.17 3.49
CA PHE A 150 -12.83 -3.86 4.91
C PHE A 150 -11.51 -4.21 5.58
N LYS A 151 -11.23 -3.67 6.78
CA LYS A 151 -10.04 -3.98 7.57
C LYS A 151 -10.45 -4.48 8.96
N MET A 152 -9.76 -5.51 9.42
CA MET A 152 -9.85 -6.01 10.80
C MET A 152 -8.45 -6.19 11.40
N TYR A 153 -8.38 -6.23 12.71
CA TYR A 153 -7.13 -6.34 13.46
C TYR A 153 -7.23 -7.49 14.46
N LEU A 154 -6.17 -8.29 14.58
CA LEU A 154 -6.01 -9.32 15.61
C LEU A 154 -5.09 -8.86 16.75
N THR A 155 -4.63 -7.62 16.69
CA THR A 155 -3.83 -6.94 17.71
C THR A 155 -4.31 -5.49 17.88
N TYR A 156 -3.74 -4.76 18.82
CA TYR A 156 -4.13 -3.42 19.25
C TYR A 156 -5.49 -3.38 19.95
N PRO A 157 -5.53 -3.29 21.29
CA PRO A 157 -6.77 -3.35 22.08
C PRO A 157 -7.87 -2.39 21.65
N ALA A 158 -7.49 -1.21 21.13
CA ALA A 158 -8.42 -0.21 20.62
C ALA A 158 -9.13 -0.63 19.33
N MET A 159 -8.52 -1.50 18.52
CA MET A 159 -8.98 -1.83 17.16
C MET A 159 -9.32 -3.31 16.97
N MET A 160 -8.74 -4.20 17.78
CA MET A 160 -8.94 -5.65 17.60
C MET A 160 -10.34 -6.10 17.97
N ILE A 161 -10.82 -7.11 17.24
CA ILE A 161 -12.06 -7.85 17.53
C ILE A 161 -11.73 -9.32 17.75
N GLY A 162 -12.60 -10.00 18.53
CA GLY A 162 -12.41 -11.43 18.84
C GLY A 162 -12.74 -12.36 17.67
N ASP A 163 -12.26 -13.60 17.76
CA ASP A 163 -12.37 -14.62 16.69
C ASP A 163 -13.83 -14.85 16.23
N GLY A 164 -14.79 -14.85 17.16
CA GLY A 164 -16.21 -14.98 16.83
C GLY A 164 -16.76 -13.80 16.02
N ALA A 165 -16.31 -12.57 16.34
CA ALA A 165 -16.64 -11.37 15.59
C ALA A 165 -16.00 -11.39 14.19
N VAL A 166 -14.72 -11.78 14.08
CA VAL A 166 -14.04 -11.97 12.79
C VAL A 166 -14.81 -12.97 11.92
N TYR A 167 -15.19 -14.12 12.48
CA TYR A 167 -15.97 -15.13 11.76
C TYR A 167 -17.31 -14.57 11.24
N SER A 168 -18.06 -13.86 12.08
CA SER A 168 -19.36 -13.29 11.72
C SER A 168 -19.22 -12.19 10.66
N ALA A 169 -18.23 -11.31 10.82
CA ALA A 169 -17.92 -10.25 9.86
C ALA A 169 -17.54 -10.84 8.49
N LEU A 170 -16.65 -11.83 8.44
CA LEU A 170 -16.27 -12.50 7.19
C LEU A 170 -17.47 -13.11 6.47
N LYS A 171 -18.39 -13.76 7.19
CA LYS A 171 -19.65 -14.30 6.61
C LYS A 171 -20.53 -13.21 6.03
N ALA A 172 -20.73 -12.13 6.77
CA ALA A 172 -21.56 -11.00 6.33
C ALA A 172 -20.97 -10.30 5.10
N LEU A 173 -19.64 -10.11 5.05
CA LEU A 173 -18.93 -9.55 3.91
C LEU A 173 -19.00 -10.47 2.69
N LYS A 174 -18.75 -11.78 2.87
CA LYS A 174 -18.86 -12.75 1.78
C LYS A 174 -20.25 -12.74 1.13
N LYS A 175 -21.32 -12.69 1.93
CA LYS A 175 -22.71 -12.63 1.44
C LYS A 175 -22.92 -11.48 0.44
N ARG A 176 -22.15 -10.38 0.59
CA ARG A 176 -22.21 -9.18 -0.25
C ARG A 176 -21.12 -9.13 -1.34
N GLY A 177 -20.26 -10.16 -1.40
CA GLY A 177 -19.11 -10.20 -2.33
C GLY A 177 -17.92 -9.34 -1.87
N GLY A 178 -17.92 -8.86 -0.63
CA GLY A 178 -16.85 -8.07 -0.06
C GLY A 178 -15.64 -8.89 0.36
N ILE A 179 -14.54 -8.19 0.65
CA ILE A 179 -13.28 -8.81 1.08
C ILE A 179 -12.73 -8.06 2.30
N ALA A 180 -12.06 -8.77 3.19
CA ALA A 180 -11.39 -8.15 4.34
C ALA A 180 -9.88 -8.34 4.27
N GLY A 181 -9.14 -7.25 4.50
CA GLY A 181 -7.73 -7.26 4.88
C GLY A 181 -7.59 -7.40 6.39
N VAL A 182 -6.65 -8.21 6.85
CA VAL A 182 -6.48 -8.43 8.29
C VAL A 182 -5.04 -8.28 8.71
N HIS A 183 -4.81 -7.45 9.75
CA HIS A 183 -3.54 -7.35 10.44
C HIS A 183 -3.41 -8.55 11.40
N GLY A 184 -2.47 -9.43 11.11
CA GLY A 184 -2.30 -10.72 11.80
C GLY A 184 -1.07 -10.74 12.71
N GLU A 185 -1.22 -10.37 13.98
CA GLU A 185 -0.21 -10.59 15.03
C GLU A 185 -0.91 -11.08 16.31
N ASN A 186 -0.22 -11.92 17.11
CA ASN A 186 -0.75 -12.47 18.37
C ASN A 186 -0.61 -11.47 19.51
N ALA A 187 -1.68 -10.71 19.80
CA ALA A 187 -1.69 -9.68 20.82
C ALA A 187 -1.28 -10.19 22.21
N GLY A 188 -1.87 -11.30 22.66
CA GLY A 188 -1.66 -11.79 24.03
C GLY A 188 -0.22 -12.18 24.33
N VAL A 189 0.45 -12.86 23.41
CA VAL A 189 1.86 -13.26 23.58
C VAL A 189 2.78 -12.05 23.42
N ILE A 190 2.49 -11.13 22.50
CA ILE A 190 3.23 -9.87 22.34
C ILE A 190 3.19 -9.07 23.65
N ASP A 191 2.02 -8.89 24.25
CA ASP A 191 1.86 -8.14 25.50
C ASP A 191 2.64 -8.78 26.66
N ALA A 192 2.63 -10.12 26.77
CA ALA A 192 3.42 -10.84 27.77
C ALA A 192 4.93 -10.61 27.55
N ARG A 193 5.43 -10.73 26.31
CA ARG A 193 6.84 -10.48 25.97
C ARG A 193 7.26 -9.03 26.22
N ILE A 194 6.39 -8.07 25.91
CA ILE A 194 6.61 -6.66 26.27
C ILE A 194 6.80 -6.49 27.78
N ALA A 195 5.94 -7.12 28.58
CA ALA A 195 6.05 -7.07 30.04
C ALA A 195 7.37 -7.68 30.55
N GLU A 196 7.78 -8.83 30.00
CA GLU A 196 9.06 -9.49 30.31
C GLU A 196 10.26 -8.58 29.99
N LEU A 197 10.30 -7.99 28.79
CA LEU A 197 11.38 -7.11 28.37
C LEU A 197 11.47 -5.83 29.21
N LYS A 198 10.34 -5.25 29.58
CA LYS A 198 10.29 -4.09 30.49
C LYS A 198 10.78 -4.47 31.88
N ALA A 199 10.38 -5.64 32.42
CA ALA A 199 10.85 -6.15 33.70
C ALA A 199 12.36 -6.43 33.70
N ALA A 200 12.93 -6.78 32.55
CA ALA A 200 14.38 -6.93 32.35
C ALA A 200 15.13 -5.58 32.17
N GLY A 201 14.45 -4.42 32.37
CA GLY A 201 15.07 -3.10 32.26
C GLY A 201 15.26 -2.58 30.83
N ARG A 202 14.63 -3.21 29.84
CA ARG A 202 14.80 -2.87 28.41
C ARG A 202 13.69 -1.97 27.86
N ALA A 203 13.01 -1.22 28.71
CA ALA A 203 11.93 -0.33 28.30
C ALA A 203 12.38 0.74 27.28
N ALA A 204 13.57 1.30 27.43
CA ALA A 204 14.12 2.32 26.53
C ALA A 204 14.87 1.75 25.30
N ASP A 205 14.93 0.43 25.17
CA ASP A 205 15.70 -0.25 24.12
C ASP A 205 14.83 -0.46 22.86
N VAL A 206 15.19 0.18 21.75
CA VAL A 206 14.46 0.04 20.47
C VAL A 206 14.48 -1.40 19.96
N SER A 207 15.58 -2.14 20.17
CA SER A 207 15.70 -3.55 19.73
C SER A 207 14.73 -4.48 20.45
N ALA A 208 14.17 -4.08 21.59
CA ALA A 208 13.09 -4.78 22.26
C ALA A 208 11.78 -4.84 21.44
N HIS A 209 11.58 -3.91 20.51
CA HIS A 209 10.38 -3.88 19.66
C HIS A 209 10.28 -5.12 18.75
N PRO A 210 11.24 -5.44 17.87
CA PRO A 210 11.18 -6.67 17.07
C PRO A 210 11.27 -7.94 17.92
N GLU A 211 11.99 -7.91 19.03
CA GLU A 211 12.09 -9.07 19.94
C GLU A 211 10.75 -9.40 20.61
N ALA A 212 9.94 -8.39 20.96
CA ALA A 212 8.59 -8.62 21.48
C ALA A 212 7.63 -9.19 20.42
N ARG A 213 7.93 -9.00 19.13
CA ARG A 213 7.08 -9.32 17.98
C ARG A 213 7.79 -10.26 16.98
N PRO A 214 8.26 -11.44 17.41
CA PRO A 214 8.96 -12.37 16.51
C PRO A 214 8.03 -12.84 15.38
N ASP A 215 8.64 -13.28 14.29
CA ASP A 215 7.96 -13.69 13.05
C ASP A 215 6.95 -14.82 13.23
N TYR A 216 7.23 -15.80 14.09
CA TYR A 216 6.31 -16.90 14.39
C TYR A 216 4.99 -16.44 15.06
N LEU A 217 4.93 -15.28 15.70
CA LEU A 217 3.67 -14.72 16.26
C LEU A 217 2.79 -14.09 15.18
N GLU A 218 3.37 -13.60 14.10
CA GLU A 218 2.64 -13.24 12.90
C GLU A 218 2.14 -14.52 12.18
N ALA A 219 2.99 -15.54 12.03
CA ALA A 219 2.61 -16.80 11.39
C ALA A 219 1.48 -17.51 12.14
N GLU A 220 1.50 -17.54 13.49
CA GLU A 220 0.41 -18.09 14.31
C GLU A 220 -0.90 -17.34 14.06
N ALA A 221 -0.89 -16.01 14.11
CA ALA A 221 -2.11 -15.22 13.92
C ALA A 221 -2.67 -15.39 12.49
N VAL A 222 -1.79 -15.48 11.47
CA VAL A 222 -2.18 -15.79 10.09
C VAL A 222 -2.80 -17.19 10.01
N ALA A 223 -2.18 -18.22 10.59
CA ALA A 223 -2.71 -19.57 10.60
C ALA A 223 -4.11 -19.64 11.25
N ARG A 224 -4.28 -18.97 12.40
CA ARG A 224 -5.57 -18.87 13.11
C ARG A 224 -6.62 -18.18 12.27
N LEU A 225 -6.29 -17.02 11.69
CA LEU A 225 -7.18 -16.29 10.79
C LEU A 225 -7.64 -17.16 9.60
N LEU A 226 -6.71 -17.89 8.97
CA LEU A 226 -7.01 -18.75 7.84
C LEU A 226 -7.97 -19.89 8.21
N ARG A 227 -7.91 -20.42 9.43
CA ARG A 227 -8.90 -21.39 9.93
C ARG A 227 -10.27 -20.75 10.16
N ILE A 228 -10.32 -19.52 10.66
CA ILE A 228 -11.58 -18.77 10.82
C ILE A 228 -12.20 -18.48 9.43
N ALA A 229 -11.37 -18.03 8.46
CA ALA A 229 -11.80 -17.76 7.10
C ALA A 229 -12.27 -19.04 6.38
N GLU A 230 -11.63 -20.20 6.63
CA GLU A 230 -12.08 -21.51 6.14
C GLU A 230 -13.46 -21.84 6.68
N ALA A 231 -13.70 -21.70 7.98
CA ALA A 231 -14.99 -21.92 8.60
C ALA A 231 -16.08 -20.96 8.08
N ALA A 232 -15.72 -19.72 7.76
CA ALA A 232 -16.61 -18.75 7.14
C ALA A 232 -16.78 -18.95 5.62
N ASP A 233 -15.96 -19.80 5.00
CA ASP A 233 -15.83 -19.98 3.55
C ASP A 233 -15.67 -18.63 2.83
N ALA A 234 -14.87 -17.70 3.41
CA ALA A 234 -14.71 -16.33 2.95
C ALA A 234 -13.29 -16.07 2.41
N PRO A 235 -13.15 -15.25 1.35
CA PRO A 235 -11.84 -14.78 0.90
C PRO A 235 -11.27 -13.76 1.90
N VAL A 236 -9.94 -13.77 2.07
CA VAL A 236 -9.24 -12.80 2.92
C VAL A 236 -7.98 -12.28 2.26
N VAL A 237 -7.53 -11.10 2.67
CA VAL A 237 -6.22 -10.54 2.35
C VAL A 237 -5.37 -10.54 3.61
N ILE A 238 -4.22 -11.18 3.58
CA ILE A 238 -3.18 -10.97 4.59
C ILE A 238 -2.43 -9.73 4.17
N VAL A 239 -2.64 -8.62 4.90
CA VAL A 239 -2.00 -7.35 4.58
C VAL A 239 -0.58 -7.31 5.15
N HIS A 240 0.31 -6.49 4.54
CA HIS A 240 1.69 -6.22 4.99
C HIS A 240 2.45 -7.44 5.55
N LEU A 241 2.28 -8.64 4.94
CA LEU A 241 2.95 -9.87 5.36
C LEU A 241 4.48 -9.72 5.29
N THR A 242 5.19 -10.12 6.35
CA THR A 242 6.62 -9.82 6.52
C THR A 242 7.56 -11.02 6.43
N ASN A 243 7.07 -12.25 6.56
CA ASN A 243 7.97 -13.39 6.80
C ASN A 243 7.56 -14.65 6.05
N ARG A 244 8.53 -15.60 6.00
CA ARG A 244 8.38 -16.88 5.31
C ARG A 244 7.34 -17.78 5.97
N GLU A 245 7.36 -17.89 7.31
CA GLU A 245 6.46 -18.82 8.01
C GLU A 245 4.99 -18.46 7.80
N ALA A 246 4.65 -17.17 7.86
CA ALA A 246 3.31 -16.70 7.53
C ALA A 246 2.93 -16.99 6.06
N LEU A 247 3.88 -16.87 5.12
CA LEU A 247 3.65 -17.22 3.71
C LEU A 247 3.46 -18.72 3.52
N ASP A 248 4.14 -19.56 4.28
CA ASP A 248 3.97 -21.01 4.28
C ASP A 248 2.55 -21.39 4.78
N GLU A 249 2.02 -20.71 5.82
CA GLU A 249 0.63 -20.90 6.28
C GLU A 249 -0.39 -20.54 5.18
N VAL A 250 -0.14 -19.46 4.43
CA VAL A 250 -0.97 -19.10 3.27
C VAL A 250 -0.92 -20.20 2.20
N ALA A 251 0.26 -20.76 1.92
CA ALA A 251 0.41 -21.84 0.95
C ALA A 251 -0.38 -23.09 1.37
N PHE A 252 -0.35 -23.47 2.65
CA PHE A 252 -1.15 -24.55 3.19
C PHE A 252 -2.67 -24.31 3.07
N ALA A 253 -3.12 -23.08 3.31
CA ALA A 253 -4.53 -22.72 3.17
C ALA A 253 -4.98 -22.79 1.71
N ARG A 254 -4.18 -22.26 0.79
CA ARG A 254 -4.45 -22.35 -0.67
C ARG A 254 -4.47 -23.79 -1.18
N ALA A 255 -3.58 -24.65 -0.66
CA ALA A 255 -3.59 -26.09 -1.01
C ALA A 255 -4.89 -26.80 -0.60
N ARG A 256 -5.62 -26.27 0.39
CA ARG A 256 -6.96 -26.72 0.78
C ARG A 256 -8.10 -26.06 -0.02
N GLY A 257 -7.77 -25.21 -1.00
CA GLY A 257 -8.75 -24.54 -1.86
C GLY A 257 -9.23 -23.18 -1.35
N GLN A 258 -8.63 -22.63 -0.27
CA GLN A 258 -9.01 -21.31 0.23
C GLN A 258 -8.56 -20.19 -0.72
N ARG A 259 -9.40 -19.16 -0.84
CA ARG A 259 -9.09 -17.93 -1.55
C ARG A 259 -8.41 -16.95 -0.59
N VAL A 260 -7.09 -16.89 -0.66
CA VAL A 260 -6.25 -16.02 0.18
C VAL A 260 -5.41 -15.15 -0.73
N TYR A 261 -5.43 -13.85 -0.50
CA TYR A 261 -4.56 -12.88 -1.15
C TYR A 261 -3.53 -12.37 -0.16
N VAL A 262 -2.38 -11.95 -0.66
CA VAL A 262 -1.27 -11.48 0.18
C VAL A 262 -0.75 -10.16 -0.34
N GLU A 263 -0.53 -9.24 0.58
CA GLU A 263 0.14 -7.98 0.38
C GLU A 263 1.45 -7.97 1.18
N THR A 264 2.49 -7.35 0.62
CA THR A 264 3.71 -7.00 1.35
C THR A 264 4.08 -5.54 1.10
N CYS A 265 5.15 -5.05 1.74
CA CYS A 265 5.54 -3.64 1.65
C CYS A 265 7.02 -3.47 1.27
N PRO A 266 7.40 -2.30 0.67
CA PRO A 266 8.78 -2.04 0.24
C PRO A 266 9.81 -2.16 1.36
N GLN A 267 9.47 -1.77 2.60
CA GLN A 267 10.37 -1.87 3.75
C GLN A 267 10.79 -3.32 4.03
N TYR A 268 9.88 -4.28 3.89
CA TYR A 268 10.18 -5.71 4.07
C TYR A 268 10.94 -6.34 2.90
N LEU A 269 10.97 -5.65 1.77
CA LEU A 269 11.67 -6.09 0.55
C LEU A 269 13.07 -5.50 0.41
N ALA A 270 13.36 -4.40 1.12
CA ALA A 270 14.57 -3.62 0.90
C ALA A 270 15.43 -3.38 2.15
N LEU A 271 14.86 -3.60 3.35
CA LEU A 271 15.52 -3.43 4.64
C LEU A 271 15.56 -4.75 5.40
N ASP A 272 16.44 -4.86 6.37
CA ASP A 272 16.54 -5.98 7.32
C ASP A 272 16.54 -5.47 8.76
N ASP A 273 16.39 -6.38 9.72
CA ASP A 273 16.26 -6.07 11.15
C ASP A 273 17.50 -5.42 11.78
N GLY A 274 18.63 -5.42 11.10
CA GLY A 274 19.84 -4.69 11.52
C GLY A 274 19.57 -3.20 11.77
N VAL A 275 18.54 -2.62 11.16
CA VAL A 275 18.13 -1.21 11.37
C VAL A 275 17.74 -0.89 12.82
N TYR A 276 17.34 -1.88 13.62
CA TYR A 276 16.93 -1.68 15.02
C TYR A 276 18.10 -1.66 16.01
N TYR A 277 19.31 -2.02 15.55
CA TYR A 277 20.51 -2.16 16.40
C TYR A 277 21.50 -1.01 16.20
N ASP A 278 21.08 0.12 15.61
CA ASP A 278 21.91 1.31 15.51
C ASP A 278 22.18 1.88 16.92
N ALA A 279 23.45 2.23 17.17
CA ALA A 279 23.85 2.81 18.46
C ALA A 279 23.18 4.18 18.72
N ASN A 280 22.79 4.89 17.68
CA ASN A 280 21.99 6.12 17.78
C ASN A 280 20.50 5.71 17.89
N TRP A 281 19.95 5.90 19.09
CA TRP A 281 18.54 5.57 19.38
C TRP A 281 17.55 6.14 18.36
N SER A 282 17.71 7.43 17.99
CA SER A 282 16.80 8.07 17.01
C SER A 282 16.94 7.49 15.60
N MET A 283 18.10 6.94 15.25
CA MET A 283 18.30 6.23 13.99
C MET A 283 17.56 4.89 14.00
N ALA A 284 17.65 4.13 15.09
CA ALA A 284 16.92 2.87 15.25
C ALA A 284 15.40 3.11 15.34
N ALA A 285 14.96 4.06 16.15
CA ALA A 285 13.54 4.36 16.40
C ALA A 285 12.76 4.74 15.14
N ARG A 286 13.42 5.37 14.15
CA ARG A 286 12.76 5.74 12.89
C ARG A 286 12.21 4.57 12.10
N TYR A 287 12.74 3.35 12.31
CA TYR A 287 12.34 2.13 11.60
C TYR A 287 11.24 1.34 12.32
N VAL A 288 10.81 1.77 13.51
CA VAL A 288 9.75 1.09 14.25
C VAL A 288 8.43 1.14 13.45
N CYS A 289 7.95 -0.05 13.08
CA CYS A 289 6.67 -0.30 12.42
C CYS A 289 6.13 -1.66 12.88
N ALA A 290 4.88 -1.92 12.65
CA ALA A 290 4.25 -3.19 13.01
C ALA A 290 3.42 -3.76 11.84
N PRO A 291 3.71 -5.03 11.43
CA PRO A 291 4.75 -5.90 11.96
C PRO A 291 6.18 -5.35 11.74
N PRO A 292 7.18 -5.76 12.55
CA PRO A 292 8.55 -5.27 12.40
C PRO A 292 9.21 -5.72 11.10
N ILE A 293 10.25 -4.97 10.69
CA ILE A 293 11.18 -5.39 9.65
C ILE A 293 11.91 -6.64 10.14
N ARG A 294 12.06 -7.65 9.28
CA ARG A 294 12.58 -8.97 9.60
C ARG A 294 14.00 -9.19 9.07
N ALA A 295 14.64 -10.27 9.52
CA ALA A 295 15.93 -10.70 9.02
C ALA A 295 15.92 -10.94 7.49
N GLU A 296 17.10 -10.83 6.86
CA GLU A 296 17.27 -10.87 5.39
C GLU A 296 16.72 -12.14 4.72
N GLU A 297 16.71 -13.30 5.42
CA GLU A 297 16.11 -14.52 4.87
C GLU A 297 14.61 -14.39 4.60
N ASN A 298 13.88 -13.62 5.40
CA ASN A 298 12.48 -13.32 5.16
C ASN A 298 12.31 -12.42 3.93
N GLN A 299 13.16 -11.40 3.77
CA GLN A 299 13.20 -10.59 2.55
C GLN A 299 13.37 -11.45 1.29
N ARG A 300 14.31 -12.42 1.32
CA ARG A 300 14.51 -13.37 0.20
C ARG A 300 13.29 -14.25 -0.07
N ALA A 301 12.55 -14.63 0.98
CA ALA A 301 11.31 -15.41 0.83
C ALA A 301 10.20 -14.58 0.17
N LEU A 302 10.01 -13.33 0.57
CA LEU A 302 9.02 -12.42 -0.02
C LEU A 302 9.29 -12.18 -1.52
N TRP A 303 10.56 -11.93 -1.92
CA TRP A 303 10.90 -11.80 -3.34
C TRP A 303 10.62 -13.08 -4.14
N ARG A 304 10.84 -14.27 -3.56
CA ARG A 304 10.44 -15.54 -4.21
C ARG A 304 8.92 -15.65 -4.34
N GLY A 305 8.17 -15.26 -3.30
CA GLY A 305 6.72 -15.24 -3.30
C GLY A 305 6.14 -14.32 -4.38
N LEU A 306 6.67 -13.12 -4.52
CA LEU A 306 6.30 -12.18 -5.60
C LEU A 306 6.56 -12.77 -6.99
N ARG A 307 7.73 -13.37 -7.20
CA ARG A 307 8.10 -13.97 -8.49
C ARG A 307 7.19 -15.14 -8.86
N ARG A 308 6.74 -15.93 -7.88
CA ARG A 308 5.84 -17.08 -8.08
C ARG A 308 4.36 -16.69 -8.13
N GLY A 309 4.02 -15.42 -7.85
CA GLY A 309 2.64 -14.96 -7.76
C GLY A 309 1.92 -15.38 -6.48
N GLU A 310 2.67 -15.80 -5.47
CA GLU A 310 2.16 -16.14 -4.13
C GLU A 310 1.77 -14.88 -3.35
N ILE A 311 2.43 -13.74 -3.64
CA ILE A 311 2.12 -12.40 -3.14
C ILE A 311 1.55 -11.59 -4.30
N GLN A 312 0.37 -11.01 -4.13
CA GLN A 312 -0.37 -10.34 -5.19
C GLN A 312 -0.02 -8.87 -5.31
N THR A 313 0.15 -8.15 -4.17
CA THR A 313 0.29 -6.70 -4.16
C THR A 313 1.48 -6.24 -3.33
N ILE A 314 2.02 -5.07 -3.70
CA ILE A 314 3.01 -4.34 -2.90
C ILE A 314 2.42 -2.96 -2.61
N SER A 315 1.91 -2.77 -1.40
CA SER A 315 1.44 -1.49 -0.89
C SER A 315 2.44 -0.92 0.12
N THR A 316 2.23 0.28 0.65
CA THR A 316 3.26 0.89 1.49
C THR A 316 3.03 0.72 2.98
N ASP A 317 1.78 0.62 3.40
CA ASP A 317 1.40 0.83 4.79
C ASP A 317 1.94 2.20 5.28
N HIS A 318 1.79 3.23 4.41
CA HIS A 318 2.27 4.58 4.71
C HIS A 318 1.53 5.12 5.93
N CYS A 319 2.24 5.12 7.05
CA CYS A 319 1.78 5.63 8.33
C CYS A 319 2.91 6.48 8.88
N SER A 320 2.97 7.74 8.43
CA SER A 320 4.12 8.61 8.65
C SER A 320 4.08 9.31 10.00
N PHE A 321 5.24 9.39 10.64
CA PHE A 321 5.44 10.17 11.86
C PHE A 321 6.73 10.97 11.73
N THR A 322 6.79 12.14 12.31
CA THR A 322 8.02 12.93 12.40
C THR A 322 9.02 12.30 13.37
N LEU A 323 10.29 12.65 13.27
CA LEU A 323 11.30 12.18 14.24
C LEU A 323 10.96 12.61 15.67
N ALA A 324 10.39 13.80 15.86
CA ALA A 324 9.93 14.27 17.17
C ALA A 324 8.80 13.40 17.75
N GLN A 325 7.90 12.90 16.89
CA GLN A 325 6.88 11.95 17.33
C GLN A 325 7.51 10.57 17.68
N LYS A 326 8.48 10.10 16.90
CA LYS A 326 9.24 8.87 17.24
C LYS A 326 9.94 8.98 18.60
N ASP A 327 10.43 10.16 18.95
CA ASP A 327 11.09 10.44 20.23
C ASP A 327 10.16 10.35 21.46
N MET A 328 8.83 10.28 21.28
CA MET A 328 7.87 10.01 22.37
C MET A 328 8.14 8.67 23.08
N GLY A 329 8.80 7.75 22.40
CA GLY A 329 9.15 6.43 22.94
C GLY A 329 10.52 6.29 23.58
N ARG A 330 11.25 7.41 23.87
CA ARG A 330 12.62 7.35 24.42
C ARG A 330 12.74 6.57 25.73
N GLU A 331 11.76 6.67 26.60
CA GLU A 331 11.71 5.98 27.89
C GLU A 331 10.96 4.64 27.83
N ASP A 332 10.21 4.40 26.72
CA ASP A 332 9.37 3.22 26.57
C ASP A 332 9.17 2.92 25.09
N PHE A 333 9.84 1.87 24.59
CA PHE A 333 9.78 1.49 23.17
C PHE A 333 8.36 1.24 22.66
N THR A 334 7.40 0.88 23.53
CA THR A 334 6.00 0.68 23.16
C THR A 334 5.26 1.98 22.83
N LYS A 335 5.86 3.12 23.17
CA LYS A 335 5.34 4.46 22.86
C LYS A 335 5.97 5.08 21.61
N ILE A 336 6.91 4.39 20.96
CA ILE A 336 7.40 4.80 19.64
C ILE A 336 6.25 4.58 18.64
N PRO A 337 5.70 5.63 18.00
CA PRO A 337 4.65 5.44 17.02
C PRO A 337 5.09 4.49 15.90
N GLY A 338 4.33 3.38 15.72
CA GLY A 338 4.64 2.36 14.74
C GLY A 338 4.17 2.75 13.34
N GLY A 339 5.09 3.02 12.42
CA GLY A 339 4.79 3.31 11.03
C GLY A 339 5.92 4.05 10.31
N LEU A 340 5.91 3.98 8.98
CA LEU A 340 6.96 4.52 8.11
C LEU A 340 6.36 5.34 6.96
N PRO A 341 7.04 6.41 6.50
CA PRO A 341 6.72 7.00 5.20
C PRO A 341 7.23 6.10 4.07
N GLY A 342 6.40 5.85 3.04
CA GLY A 342 6.76 4.92 1.96
C GLY A 342 6.15 5.24 0.60
N VAL A 343 5.00 5.93 0.55
CA VAL A 343 4.21 6.11 -0.67
C VAL A 343 4.96 6.83 -1.80
N GLU A 344 5.86 7.75 -1.45
CA GLU A 344 6.64 8.54 -2.39
C GLU A 344 7.77 7.74 -3.07
N THR A 345 8.31 6.74 -2.37
CA THR A 345 9.51 6.01 -2.83
C THR A 345 9.21 4.61 -3.33
N ARG A 346 7.99 4.09 -3.14
CA ARG A 346 7.62 2.70 -3.45
C ARG A 346 7.99 2.26 -4.85
N GLY A 347 7.63 3.03 -5.87
CA GLY A 347 7.87 2.67 -7.27
C GLY A 347 9.37 2.49 -7.57
N GLU A 348 10.19 3.43 -7.12
CA GLU A 348 11.64 3.43 -7.34
C GLU A 348 12.38 2.37 -6.52
N VAL A 349 11.96 2.15 -5.27
CA VAL A 349 12.52 1.08 -4.41
C VAL A 349 12.21 -0.30 -5.00
N VAL A 350 10.96 -0.53 -5.41
CA VAL A 350 10.55 -1.81 -6.02
C VAL A 350 11.26 -2.03 -7.36
N TYR A 351 11.41 -1.01 -8.19
CA TYR A 351 12.16 -1.14 -9.43
C TYR A 351 13.63 -1.46 -9.15
N THR A 352 14.29 -0.70 -8.28
CA THR A 352 15.72 -0.83 -7.97
C THR A 352 16.03 -2.19 -7.33
N ARG A 353 15.32 -2.55 -6.25
CA ARG A 353 15.57 -3.78 -5.48
C ARG A 353 14.96 -5.03 -6.12
N GLY A 354 13.97 -4.84 -6.99
CA GLY A 354 13.26 -5.92 -7.67
C GLY A 354 13.69 -6.11 -9.12
N VAL A 355 13.38 -5.13 -9.96
CA VAL A 355 13.56 -5.25 -11.42
C VAL A 355 15.04 -5.16 -11.80
N ALA A 356 15.72 -4.10 -11.42
CA ALA A 356 17.13 -3.90 -11.75
C ALA A 356 18.02 -4.98 -11.11
N ALA A 357 17.70 -5.42 -9.90
CA ALA A 357 18.38 -6.51 -9.22
C ALA A 357 18.02 -7.93 -9.75
N GLY A 358 17.17 -8.04 -10.77
CA GLY A 358 16.77 -9.33 -11.38
C GLY A 358 15.90 -10.24 -10.49
N ARG A 359 15.31 -9.71 -9.42
CA ARG A 359 14.46 -10.45 -8.50
C ARG A 359 13.03 -10.59 -8.98
N MET A 360 12.56 -9.64 -9.81
CA MET A 360 11.28 -9.69 -10.50
C MET A 360 11.39 -9.07 -11.90
N THR A 361 10.39 -9.32 -12.74
CA THR A 361 10.31 -8.71 -14.08
C THR A 361 9.54 -7.39 -14.04
N VAL A 362 9.73 -6.54 -15.06
CA VAL A 362 8.90 -5.33 -15.26
C VAL A 362 7.39 -5.68 -15.30
N ALA A 363 7.03 -6.81 -15.94
CA ALA A 363 5.67 -7.32 -15.93
C ALA A 363 5.19 -7.73 -14.53
N GLY A 364 6.07 -8.29 -13.71
CA GLY A 364 5.79 -8.61 -12.30
C GLY A 364 5.51 -7.36 -11.49
N MET A 365 6.30 -6.30 -11.69
CA MET A 365 6.08 -5.00 -11.06
C MET A 365 4.73 -4.40 -11.47
N CYS A 366 4.39 -4.45 -12.78
CA CYS A 366 3.09 -3.98 -13.27
C CYS A 366 1.93 -4.76 -12.63
N ARG A 367 2.05 -6.08 -12.49
CA ARG A 367 1.05 -6.87 -11.75
C ARG A 367 0.89 -6.38 -10.32
N ALA A 368 2.00 -6.27 -9.59
CA ALA A 368 1.96 -6.01 -8.15
C ALA A 368 1.56 -4.58 -7.78
N LEU A 369 1.90 -3.58 -8.62
CA LEU A 369 1.63 -2.17 -8.34
C LEU A 369 0.41 -1.61 -9.09
N CYS A 370 -0.09 -2.30 -10.13
CA CYS A 370 -1.14 -1.75 -10.99
C CYS A 370 -2.33 -2.71 -11.14
N GLU A 371 -2.16 -3.84 -11.85
CA GLU A 371 -3.27 -4.71 -12.23
C GLU A 371 -3.91 -5.44 -11.05
N ASN A 372 -3.09 -6.08 -10.22
CA ASN A 372 -3.61 -6.88 -9.10
C ASN A 372 -4.35 -6.00 -8.06
N PRO A 373 -3.81 -4.86 -7.58
CA PRO A 373 -4.58 -4.01 -6.68
C PRO A 373 -5.85 -3.45 -7.35
N ALA A 374 -5.82 -3.14 -8.67
CA ALA A 374 -7.03 -2.73 -9.38
C ALA A 374 -8.11 -3.82 -9.41
N LYS A 375 -7.73 -5.08 -9.65
CA LYS A 375 -8.65 -6.22 -9.66
C LYS A 375 -9.13 -6.59 -8.27
N LEU A 376 -8.21 -6.64 -7.30
CA LEU A 376 -8.50 -7.02 -5.92
C LEU A 376 -9.52 -6.06 -5.28
N TYR A 377 -9.43 -4.78 -5.62
CA TYR A 377 -10.24 -3.73 -5.00
C TYR A 377 -11.25 -3.09 -5.97
N GLY A 378 -11.61 -3.78 -7.07
CA GLY A 378 -12.76 -3.42 -7.91
C GLY A 378 -12.59 -2.14 -8.74
N LEU A 379 -11.37 -1.81 -9.15
CA LEU A 379 -11.06 -0.65 -10.01
C LEU A 379 -10.73 -1.03 -11.46
N TYR A 380 -10.49 -2.32 -11.74
CA TYR A 380 -10.17 -2.81 -13.07
C TYR A 380 -11.44 -2.95 -13.94
N PRO A 381 -11.41 -2.57 -15.22
CA PRO A 381 -10.30 -2.07 -16.04
C PRO A 381 -10.21 -0.53 -16.10
N ARG A 382 -10.98 0.20 -15.28
CA ARG A 382 -10.90 1.66 -15.23
C ARG A 382 -9.48 2.13 -14.90
N LYS A 383 -8.84 1.48 -13.92
CA LYS A 383 -7.45 1.66 -13.47
C LYS A 383 -6.64 0.37 -13.65
N GLY A 384 -5.33 0.44 -13.52
CA GLY A 384 -4.44 -0.73 -13.51
C GLY A 384 -4.06 -1.28 -14.88
N VAL A 385 -4.44 -0.64 -15.97
CA VAL A 385 -4.13 -1.06 -17.35
C VAL A 385 -3.99 0.14 -18.28
N ILE A 386 -3.08 0.05 -19.26
CA ILE A 386 -3.00 0.98 -20.38
C ILE A 386 -3.76 0.36 -21.56
N ALA A 387 -5.06 0.71 -21.69
CA ALA A 387 -5.95 0.22 -22.74
C ALA A 387 -6.96 1.31 -23.14
N ALA A 388 -7.47 1.22 -24.36
CA ALA A 388 -8.50 2.15 -24.80
C ALA A 388 -9.73 2.10 -23.87
N GLY A 389 -10.22 3.28 -23.45
CA GLY A 389 -11.32 3.43 -22.51
C GLY A 389 -10.95 3.47 -21.02
N SER A 390 -9.75 3.03 -20.64
CA SER A 390 -9.25 3.19 -19.26
C SER A 390 -8.93 4.66 -18.97
N ASP A 391 -8.86 5.02 -17.69
CA ASP A 391 -8.40 6.34 -17.28
C ASP A 391 -6.95 6.55 -17.76
N ALA A 392 -6.64 7.77 -18.19
CA ALA A 392 -5.32 8.14 -18.68
C ALA A 392 -4.33 8.38 -17.52
N ASP A 393 -4.18 7.37 -16.67
CA ASP A 393 -3.24 7.31 -15.55
C ASP A 393 -1.98 6.60 -16.00
N ILE A 394 -0.88 7.33 -16.18
CA ILE A 394 0.35 6.79 -16.74
C ILE A 394 1.56 7.29 -15.96
N VAL A 395 2.42 6.37 -15.60
CA VAL A 395 3.77 6.64 -15.09
C VAL A 395 4.77 6.43 -16.23
N VAL A 396 5.45 7.49 -16.62
CA VAL A 396 6.61 7.43 -17.51
C VAL A 396 7.83 7.21 -16.63
N TYR A 397 8.42 6.02 -16.72
CA TYR A 397 9.58 5.60 -15.93
C TYR A 397 10.81 5.49 -16.84
N ASP A 398 11.84 6.31 -16.58
CA ASP A 398 13.10 6.24 -17.32
C ASP A 398 14.06 5.25 -16.64
N PRO A 399 14.35 4.09 -17.24
CA PRO A 399 15.26 3.10 -16.66
C PRO A 399 16.74 3.54 -16.67
N ARG A 400 17.06 4.64 -17.34
CA ARG A 400 18.44 5.19 -17.45
C ARG A 400 18.73 6.24 -16.37
N ALA A 401 17.68 6.79 -15.75
CA ALA A 401 17.84 7.74 -14.66
C ALA A 401 18.44 7.06 -13.43
N SER A 402 19.10 7.83 -12.59
CA SER A 402 19.59 7.39 -11.27
C SER A 402 19.77 8.60 -10.40
N HIS A 403 19.35 8.48 -9.14
CA HIS A 403 19.57 9.49 -8.11
C HIS A 403 19.71 8.84 -6.73
N ILE A 404 20.01 9.62 -5.72
CA ILE A 404 20.06 9.14 -4.34
C ILE A 404 18.79 9.60 -3.63
N LEU A 405 18.05 8.65 -3.06
CA LEU A 405 16.89 8.99 -2.24
C LEU A 405 17.34 9.77 -0.99
N SER A 406 16.77 10.94 -0.79
CA SER A 406 17.05 11.77 0.39
C SER A 406 15.79 12.48 0.85
N ALA A 407 15.62 12.55 2.16
CA ALA A 407 14.51 13.25 2.80
C ALA A 407 14.43 14.74 2.39
N ARG A 408 15.57 15.34 1.99
CA ARG A 408 15.62 16.75 1.53
C ARG A 408 14.79 17.00 0.29
N ASP A 409 14.62 15.95 -0.55
CA ASP A 409 13.92 16.04 -1.83
C ASP A 409 12.49 15.50 -1.75
N MET A 410 12.06 15.05 -0.56
CA MET A 410 10.75 14.44 -0.33
C MET A 410 9.68 15.49 0.03
N VAL A 411 8.45 15.16 -0.32
CA VAL A 411 7.27 16.00 -0.04
C VAL A 411 6.60 15.63 1.28
N THR A 412 6.81 14.41 1.76
CA THR A 412 6.24 13.92 3.02
C THR A 412 6.61 14.82 4.21
N LYS A 413 5.66 15.06 5.09
CA LYS A 413 5.86 15.81 6.34
C LYS A 413 6.65 15.02 7.40
N ALA A 414 6.95 13.75 7.19
CA ALA A 414 7.74 12.94 8.12
C ALA A 414 9.14 13.49 8.37
N GLY A 415 9.74 14.17 7.37
CA GLY A 415 11.09 14.75 7.46
C GLY A 415 12.22 13.71 7.40
N TYR A 416 11.90 12.47 7.10
CA TYR A 416 12.87 11.38 6.81
C TYR A 416 12.28 10.38 5.84
N THR A 417 13.14 9.52 5.30
CA THR A 417 12.75 8.34 4.55
C THR A 417 13.49 7.11 5.09
N PRO A 418 12.85 5.93 5.18
CA PRO A 418 13.54 4.71 5.59
C PRO A 418 14.58 4.25 4.57
N PHE A 419 14.59 4.83 3.36
CA PHE A 419 15.49 4.50 2.27
C PHE A 419 16.55 5.59 2.01
N GLU A 420 16.86 6.41 3.02
CA GLU A 420 17.87 7.48 2.93
C GLU A 420 19.20 6.92 2.41
N GLY A 421 19.78 7.58 1.40
CA GLY A 421 21.04 7.18 0.79
C GLY A 421 20.96 6.04 -0.23
N LEU A 422 19.79 5.44 -0.46
CA LEU A 422 19.62 4.43 -1.50
C LEU A 422 19.79 5.07 -2.87
N ARG A 423 20.76 4.57 -3.66
CA ARG A 423 20.88 4.92 -5.07
C ARG A 423 19.83 4.15 -5.87
N THR A 424 18.98 4.89 -6.59
CA THR A 424 17.98 4.29 -7.48
C THR A 424 18.59 3.85 -8.80
N GLU A 425 18.02 2.80 -9.37
CA GLU A 425 18.18 2.39 -10.76
C GLU A 425 16.90 2.78 -11.50
N GLY A 426 16.99 3.75 -12.42
CA GLY A 426 15.82 4.39 -13.02
C GLY A 426 15.17 5.45 -12.12
N GLY A 427 14.14 6.12 -12.68
CA GLY A 427 13.40 7.15 -11.97
C GLY A 427 12.10 7.52 -12.69
N ILE A 428 11.20 8.19 -11.97
CA ILE A 428 9.93 8.68 -12.51
C ILE A 428 10.17 10.00 -13.24
N ALA A 429 9.99 9.99 -14.57
CA ALA A 429 10.15 11.17 -15.40
C ALA A 429 8.86 12.01 -15.45
N LYS A 430 7.69 11.37 -15.66
CA LYS A 430 6.41 12.04 -15.70
C LYS A 430 5.30 11.18 -15.10
N VAL A 431 4.29 11.84 -14.54
CA VAL A 431 3.06 11.19 -14.07
C VAL A 431 1.87 11.91 -14.65
N TYR A 432 0.97 11.16 -15.26
CA TYR A 432 -0.32 11.64 -15.73
C TYR A 432 -1.43 11.05 -14.86
N LEU A 433 -2.34 11.90 -14.40
CA LEU A 433 -3.60 11.54 -13.73
C LEU A 433 -4.74 11.94 -14.63
N ARG A 434 -5.53 10.99 -15.11
CA ARG A 434 -6.63 11.25 -16.05
C ARG A 434 -6.25 12.23 -17.17
N GLY A 435 -5.05 12.03 -17.75
CA GLY A 435 -4.52 12.84 -18.84
C GLY A 435 -3.92 14.20 -18.44
N SER A 436 -4.08 14.66 -17.20
CA SER A 436 -3.39 15.83 -16.67
C SER A 436 -1.96 15.49 -16.29
N LEU A 437 -0.99 16.29 -16.69
CA LEU A 437 0.41 16.14 -16.25
C LEU A 437 0.52 16.64 -14.80
N MET A 438 0.84 15.72 -13.90
CA MET A 438 0.93 15.98 -12.45
C MET A 438 2.36 16.13 -11.98
N VAL A 439 3.27 15.36 -12.57
CA VAL A 439 4.70 15.35 -12.21
C VAL A 439 5.54 15.41 -13.48
N GLU A 440 6.57 16.22 -13.44
CA GLU A 440 7.60 16.32 -14.48
C GLU A 440 8.97 16.48 -13.83
N ASP A 441 9.91 15.58 -14.18
CA ASP A 441 11.29 15.57 -13.68
C ASP A 441 11.39 15.71 -12.14
N GLY A 442 10.59 14.91 -11.44
CA GLY A 442 10.54 14.88 -9.97
C GLY A 442 9.84 16.09 -9.32
N ARG A 443 9.28 17.01 -10.09
CA ARG A 443 8.54 18.18 -9.60
C ARG A 443 7.05 18.01 -9.80
N ILE A 444 6.26 18.33 -8.79
CA ILE A 444 4.81 18.37 -8.90
C ILE A 444 4.42 19.65 -9.63
N VAL A 445 3.72 19.50 -10.77
CA VAL A 445 3.26 20.59 -11.62
C VAL A 445 1.73 20.72 -11.65
N GLY A 446 1.00 19.66 -11.22
CA GLY A 446 -0.45 19.65 -11.10
C GLY A 446 -0.95 20.06 -9.70
N GLY A 447 -2.26 20.29 -9.60
CA GLY A 447 -2.98 20.65 -8.38
C GLY A 447 -3.69 19.48 -7.71
N PRO A 448 -4.58 19.75 -6.73
CA PRO A 448 -5.42 18.74 -6.10
C PRO A 448 -6.60 18.35 -7.01
N GLU A 449 -6.36 17.49 -8.00
CA GLU A 449 -7.35 17.03 -8.97
C GLU A 449 -7.94 15.65 -8.65
N GLY A 450 -7.55 15.04 -7.51
CA GLY A 450 -7.99 13.72 -7.11
C GLY A 450 -9.50 13.61 -6.88
N GLN A 451 -10.07 12.49 -7.30
CA GLN A 451 -11.50 12.20 -7.18
C GLN A 451 -11.74 10.95 -6.34
N TYR A 452 -12.84 10.95 -5.59
CA TYR A 452 -13.29 9.74 -4.92
C TYR A 452 -13.71 8.67 -5.92
N LEU A 453 -13.22 7.45 -5.72
CA LEU A 453 -13.52 6.31 -6.58
C LEU A 453 -14.50 5.34 -5.87
N ARG A 454 -15.72 5.28 -6.33
CA ARG A 454 -16.63 4.17 -5.97
C ARG A 454 -16.10 2.89 -6.60
N ARG A 455 -15.86 1.88 -5.79
CA ARG A 455 -15.24 0.63 -6.22
C ARG A 455 -16.26 -0.47 -6.41
N GLY A 456 -15.95 -1.38 -7.33
CA GLY A 456 -16.70 -2.63 -7.53
C GLY A 456 -16.17 -3.76 -6.62
N LEU A 457 -16.65 -4.98 -6.90
CA LEU A 457 -16.20 -6.18 -6.21
C LEU A 457 -14.84 -6.67 -6.72
N CYS A 458 -14.19 -7.53 -5.95
CA CYS A 458 -12.96 -8.21 -6.34
C CYS A 458 -13.15 -9.05 -7.60
N THR A 459 -12.21 -8.93 -8.55
CA THR A 459 -12.17 -9.69 -9.81
C THR A 459 -10.85 -10.44 -10.02
N LEU A 460 -10.01 -10.53 -8.96
CA LEU A 460 -8.72 -11.21 -8.98
C LEU A 460 -8.86 -12.72 -8.75
#